data_cbcdfb1c8e3df910ca058b43b2832db7
#
_entry.id   cbcdfb1c8e3df910ca058b43b2832db7
#
_cell.length_a   1.000
_cell.length_b   1.000
_cell.length_c   1.000
_cell.angle_alpha   90.00
_cell.angle_beta   90.00
_cell.angle_gamma   90.00
#
_symmetry.space_group_name_H-M   'P 1'
#
loop_
_entity.id
_entity.type
_entity.pdbx_description
1 polymer ?
#
loop_
_entity_poly.entity_id
_entity_poly.type
_entity_poly.pdbx_seq_one_letter_code
_entity_poly.pdbx_strand_id
1 'polypeptide(L)'
;MSKIRTRYAPSPTGRMHVGNLRTALYAYLIAKHEGGDFLLRIEDTDQERFVEGAVEIIYRTLKETGLNHDEGPDKDGGVGPYVQSERQASGIYLEYAKKLVEKGEAYYCFCTQERLDSLKKTVEGQEIMTYDKHCLHLSKEEVEANLAAGMPYVIRQNNPTEGTTAFHDEIYGDISVDNSELDDMVLIKSDGFPTYNFANVVDDHLMGITHVVRGNEYLSSSPKYNRLYAAFGWDVPVYVHCPLITNEEHKKLSKRSGHSSYEDLIMQGFISEAVVNYVALLGWSPVGNQEIFSLEDLIKEFDFHNMSKSPAVFDMTKLRWMNSEYMKSMDFDRFFQLAEPYLKAVIKKDLDLRKIAAMVKTRIEVFPDIAEHIDFFETLPEYDTAMYTNKKMKTGSEASLALLKDVLPILEAQEDYSNDALYETLSKYVSEKEYKTGFVMWPIRTAVSGKQMTPAGATEIMEILGKEETLMRIRKGIELLSNGAQSL
;
A
#
# COMPACT_ATOMS: atom_id res chain seq x y z
N MET A 1 -12.11 -17.98 26.98
CA MET A 1 -12.01 -17.98 25.51
C MET A 1 -10.57 -18.26 25.17
N SER A 2 -10.30 -19.03 24.11
CA SER A 2 -8.93 -19.21 23.60
C SER A 2 -8.39 -17.86 23.10
N LYS A 3 -7.10 -17.64 23.25
CA LYS A 3 -6.42 -16.43 22.75
C LYS A 3 -6.67 -16.29 21.25
N ILE A 4 -7.01 -15.09 20.77
CA ILE A 4 -7.14 -14.81 19.33
C ILE A 4 -5.78 -15.02 18.64
N ARG A 5 -5.79 -15.78 17.55
CA ARG A 5 -4.59 -16.03 16.72
C ARG A 5 -4.94 -15.83 15.27
N THR A 6 -4.25 -14.91 14.63
CA THR A 6 -4.38 -14.63 13.19
C THR A 6 -3.05 -14.90 12.50
N ARG A 7 -3.07 -14.93 11.18
CA ARG A 7 -1.84 -15.07 10.40
C ARG A 7 -1.86 -14.19 9.15
N TYR A 8 -0.70 -13.69 8.79
CA TYR A 8 -0.37 -13.29 7.44
C TYR A 8 0.41 -14.44 6.79
N ALA A 9 -0.10 -14.92 5.66
CA ALA A 9 0.40 -16.13 5.01
C ALA A 9 0.72 -15.85 3.52
N PRO A 10 1.76 -15.04 3.25
CA PRO A 10 2.11 -14.65 1.89
C PRO A 10 2.86 -15.73 1.14
N SER A 11 2.56 -15.86 -0.16
CA SER A 11 3.47 -16.54 -1.10
C SER A 11 4.60 -15.58 -1.51
N PRO A 12 5.87 -16.02 -1.54
CA PRO A 12 7.02 -15.16 -1.83
C PRO A 12 7.15 -14.91 -3.35
N THR A 13 6.27 -14.07 -3.89
CA THR A 13 6.14 -13.78 -5.34
C THR A 13 6.59 -12.37 -5.73
N GLY A 14 7.35 -11.67 -4.89
CA GLY A 14 7.90 -10.34 -5.13
C GLY A 14 7.26 -9.24 -4.28
N ARG A 15 7.04 -8.06 -4.88
CA ARG A 15 6.53 -6.87 -4.16
C ARG A 15 5.17 -7.11 -3.51
N MET A 16 4.96 -6.47 -2.37
CA MET A 16 3.73 -6.61 -1.60
C MET A 16 2.59 -5.78 -2.20
N HIS A 17 1.65 -6.44 -2.86
CA HIS A 17 0.45 -5.79 -3.39
C HIS A 17 -0.36 -5.14 -2.25
N VAL A 18 -0.97 -3.96 -2.51
CA VAL A 18 -1.79 -3.22 -1.53
C VAL A 18 -2.89 -4.10 -0.90
N GLY A 19 -3.49 -5.01 -1.69
CA GLY A 19 -4.48 -5.98 -1.17
C GLY A 19 -3.87 -6.95 -0.15
N ASN A 20 -2.63 -7.40 -0.36
CA ASN A 20 -1.93 -8.28 0.58
C ASN A 20 -1.54 -7.51 1.85
N LEU A 21 -1.08 -6.26 1.70
CA LEU A 21 -0.82 -5.39 2.85
C LEU A 21 -2.07 -5.17 3.68
N ARG A 22 -3.23 -4.92 3.03
CA ARG A 22 -4.51 -4.79 3.73
C ARG A 22 -4.88 -6.03 4.50
N THR A 23 -4.72 -7.21 3.89
CA THR A 23 -5.00 -8.48 4.54
C THR A 23 -4.10 -8.70 5.76
N ALA A 24 -2.80 -8.38 5.63
CA ALA A 24 -1.86 -8.43 6.73
C ALA A 24 -2.23 -7.44 7.85
N LEU A 25 -2.58 -6.21 7.48
CA LEU A 25 -2.99 -5.16 8.43
C LEU A 25 -4.25 -5.57 9.19
N TYR A 26 -5.29 -6.05 8.52
CA TYR A 26 -6.53 -6.44 9.19
C TYR A 26 -6.31 -7.65 10.10
N ALA A 27 -5.54 -8.65 9.67
CA ALA A 27 -5.16 -9.77 10.52
C ALA A 27 -4.39 -9.29 11.77
N TYR A 28 -3.46 -8.35 11.60
CA TYR A 28 -2.71 -7.74 12.69
C TYR A 28 -3.64 -6.98 13.66
N LEU A 29 -4.54 -6.13 13.11
CA LEU A 29 -5.45 -5.32 13.92
C LEU A 29 -6.41 -6.19 14.74
N ILE A 30 -6.99 -7.25 14.16
CA ILE A 30 -7.86 -8.21 14.86
C ILE A 30 -7.10 -8.87 16.02
N ALA A 31 -5.89 -9.36 15.77
CA ALA A 31 -5.10 -9.99 16.81
C ALA A 31 -4.76 -9.00 17.94
N LYS A 32 -4.25 -7.81 17.60
CA LYS A 32 -3.77 -6.83 18.58
C LYS A 32 -4.88 -6.16 19.37
N HIS A 33 -6.04 -5.95 18.75
CA HIS A 33 -7.23 -5.43 19.44
C HIS A 33 -7.62 -6.31 20.63
N GLU A 34 -7.59 -7.62 20.46
CA GLU A 34 -7.96 -8.60 21.46
C GLU A 34 -6.77 -9.12 22.30
N GLY A 35 -5.59 -8.49 22.21
CA GLY A 35 -4.38 -8.92 22.92
C GLY A 35 -3.88 -10.32 22.47
N GLY A 36 -4.18 -10.70 21.25
CA GLY A 36 -3.84 -11.96 20.62
C GLY A 36 -2.48 -11.98 19.91
N ASP A 37 -2.23 -13.05 19.15
CA ASP A 37 -1.00 -13.26 18.40
C ASP A 37 -1.22 -13.11 16.90
N PHE A 38 -0.32 -12.43 16.25
CA PHE A 38 -0.23 -12.28 14.81
C PHE A 38 0.97 -13.07 14.28
N LEU A 39 0.74 -14.10 13.47
CA LEU A 39 1.74 -15.02 12.95
C LEU A 39 2.14 -14.66 11.52
N LEU A 40 3.41 -14.89 11.18
CA LEU A 40 3.91 -14.89 9.80
C LEU A 40 4.16 -16.34 9.36
N ARG A 41 3.48 -16.79 8.30
CA ARG A 41 3.72 -18.09 7.64
C ARG A 41 4.08 -17.86 6.17
N ILE A 42 5.20 -18.39 5.71
CA ILE A 42 5.61 -18.32 4.31
C ILE A 42 5.01 -19.50 3.55
N GLU A 43 4.18 -19.20 2.55
CA GLU A 43 3.50 -20.20 1.73
C GLU A 43 4.18 -20.33 0.37
N ASP A 44 5.22 -21.17 0.33
CA ASP A 44 6.12 -21.42 -0.80
C ASP A 44 5.89 -22.79 -1.46
N THR A 45 4.70 -23.38 -1.34
CA THR A 45 4.37 -24.66 -1.98
C THR A 45 4.37 -24.63 -3.50
N ASP A 46 4.27 -23.45 -4.12
CA ASP A 46 4.41 -23.22 -5.55
C ASP A 46 5.84 -22.74 -5.84
N GLN A 47 6.75 -23.72 -6.03
CA GLN A 47 8.16 -23.46 -6.25
C GLN A 47 8.45 -22.77 -7.60
N GLU A 48 7.54 -22.86 -8.58
CA GLU A 48 7.69 -22.21 -9.90
C GLU A 48 7.49 -20.69 -9.80
N ARG A 49 6.72 -20.22 -8.81
CA ARG A 49 6.47 -18.81 -8.56
C ARG A 49 7.38 -18.16 -7.53
N PHE A 50 8.28 -18.95 -6.94
CA PHE A 50 9.22 -18.41 -5.98
C PHE A 50 10.13 -17.35 -6.62
N VAL A 51 10.25 -16.20 -5.97
CA VAL A 51 11.12 -15.08 -6.39
C VAL A 51 12.18 -14.89 -5.31
N GLU A 52 13.43 -14.98 -5.70
CA GLU A 52 14.56 -14.71 -4.81
C GLU A 52 14.47 -13.30 -4.23
N GLY A 53 14.71 -13.13 -2.94
CA GLY A 53 14.60 -11.85 -2.23
C GLY A 53 13.18 -11.44 -1.83
N ALA A 54 12.14 -12.21 -2.21
CA ALA A 54 10.76 -11.87 -1.88
C ALA A 54 10.46 -12.01 -0.38
N VAL A 55 11.09 -12.94 0.30
CA VAL A 55 10.94 -13.13 1.76
C VAL A 55 11.49 -11.92 2.51
N GLU A 56 12.65 -11.41 2.11
CA GLU A 56 13.28 -10.21 2.66
C GLU A 56 12.39 -8.97 2.45
N ILE A 57 11.70 -8.88 1.31
CA ILE A 57 10.73 -7.82 1.04
C ILE A 57 9.56 -7.91 2.03
N ILE A 58 9.03 -9.11 2.28
CA ILE A 58 7.96 -9.33 3.25
C ILE A 58 8.38 -8.83 4.65
N TYR A 59 9.55 -9.26 5.15
CA TYR A 59 10.06 -8.83 6.45
C TYR A 59 10.26 -7.32 6.53
N ARG A 60 10.89 -6.74 5.52
CA ARG A 60 11.11 -5.30 5.44
C ARG A 60 9.80 -4.53 5.48
N THR A 61 8.83 -4.92 4.66
CA THR A 61 7.52 -4.25 4.61
C THR A 61 6.78 -4.35 5.94
N LEU A 62 6.74 -5.53 6.57
CA LEU A 62 6.13 -5.68 7.90
C LEU A 62 6.82 -4.79 8.94
N LYS A 63 8.15 -4.70 8.92
CA LYS A 63 8.92 -3.83 9.81
C LYS A 63 8.63 -2.35 9.58
N GLU A 64 8.66 -1.90 8.32
CA GLU A 64 8.43 -0.50 7.94
C GLU A 64 7.00 -0.04 8.23
N THR A 65 6.02 -0.95 8.12
CA THR A 65 4.61 -0.69 8.41
C THR A 65 4.24 -0.86 9.89
N GLY A 66 5.18 -1.33 10.72
CA GLY A 66 4.95 -1.59 12.15
C GLY A 66 4.15 -2.87 12.45
N LEU A 67 3.85 -3.70 11.44
CA LEU A 67 3.08 -4.94 11.57
C LEU A 67 3.96 -6.09 12.08
N ASN A 68 4.54 -5.92 13.26
CA ASN A 68 5.47 -6.88 13.83
C ASN A 68 4.75 -8.16 14.25
N HIS A 69 5.17 -9.29 13.67
CA HIS A 69 4.63 -10.61 14.03
C HIS A 69 5.15 -11.08 15.40
N ASP A 70 4.34 -11.89 16.08
CA ASP A 70 4.70 -12.50 17.36
C ASP A 70 5.43 -13.81 17.17
N GLU A 71 5.08 -14.55 16.12
CA GLU A 71 5.67 -15.83 15.72
C GLU A 71 5.88 -15.86 14.20
N GLY A 72 6.91 -16.56 13.77
CA GLY A 72 7.24 -16.69 12.35
C GLY A 72 8.55 -17.47 12.13
N PRO A 73 9.08 -17.52 10.90
CA PRO A 73 10.30 -18.29 10.62
C PRO A 73 11.52 -17.83 11.41
N ASP A 74 11.57 -16.56 11.81
CA ASP A 74 12.63 -15.93 12.61
C ASP A 74 12.33 -15.88 14.10
N LYS A 75 11.11 -16.30 14.51
CA LYS A 75 10.64 -16.18 15.90
C LYS A 75 9.70 -17.35 16.24
N ASP A 76 10.27 -18.45 16.67
CA ASP A 76 9.51 -19.66 16.97
C ASP A 76 8.60 -19.49 18.19
N GLY A 77 7.32 -19.84 18.04
CA GLY A 77 6.30 -19.90 19.08
C GLY A 77 5.92 -21.34 19.46
N GLY A 78 6.65 -22.34 18.96
CA GLY A 78 6.44 -23.76 19.29
C GLY A 78 5.45 -24.48 18.36
N VAL A 79 4.98 -23.84 17.28
CA VAL A 79 4.06 -24.45 16.28
C VAL A 79 4.68 -24.51 14.87
N GLY A 80 5.98 -24.20 14.78
CA GLY A 80 6.75 -24.25 13.53
C GLY A 80 6.91 -25.69 12.97
N PRO A 81 7.60 -25.81 11.84
CA PRO A 81 8.16 -24.74 10.99
C PRO A 81 7.09 -23.79 10.42
N TYR A 82 7.48 -22.53 10.17
CA TYR A 82 6.57 -21.48 9.62
C TYR A 82 6.75 -21.28 8.11
N VAL A 83 7.54 -22.14 7.46
CA VAL A 83 7.74 -22.19 6.00
C VAL A 83 7.14 -23.50 5.49
N GLN A 84 6.26 -23.44 4.51
CA GLN A 84 5.52 -24.62 4.06
C GLN A 84 6.41 -25.69 3.41
N SER A 85 7.46 -25.31 2.69
CA SER A 85 8.44 -26.27 2.14
C SER A 85 9.19 -27.03 3.25
N GLU A 86 9.49 -26.40 4.38
CA GLU A 86 10.10 -27.07 5.54
C GLU A 86 9.11 -28.04 6.20
N ARG A 87 7.83 -27.66 6.31
CA ARG A 87 6.75 -28.53 6.80
C ARG A 87 6.55 -29.71 5.86
N GLN A 88 6.61 -29.50 4.54
CA GLN A 88 6.56 -30.55 3.55
C GLN A 88 7.69 -31.58 3.76
N ALA A 89 8.92 -31.10 3.99
CA ALA A 89 10.08 -31.97 4.23
C ALA A 89 9.91 -32.84 5.48
N SER A 90 9.11 -32.43 6.47
CA SER A 90 8.76 -33.24 7.64
C SER A 90 7.73 -34.34 7.37
N GLY A 91 7.09 -34.35 6.18
CA GLY A 91 6.08 -35.33 5.78
C GLY A 91 4.67 -35.07 6.35
N ILE A 92 4.47 -33.95 7.07
CA ILE A 92 3.24 -33.69 7.80
C ILE A 92 1.99 -33.67 6.89
N TYR A 93 2.06 -33.04 5.72
CA TYR A 93 0.90 -32.96 4.81
C TYR A 93 0.51 -34.34 4.26
N LEU A 94 1.50 -35.17 3.89
CA LEU A 94 1.21 -36.52 3.43
C LEU A 94 0.59 -37.38 4.54
N GLU A 95 1.04 -37.22 5.79
CA GLU A 95 0.47 -37.89 6.94
C GLU A 95 -1.01 -37.57 7.11
N TYR A 96 -1.35 -36.25 7.08
CA TYR A 96 -2.76 -35.83 7.21
C TYR A 96 -3.61 -36.23 6.00
N ALA A 97 -3.07 -36.21 4.78
CA ALA A 97 -3.78 -36.70 3.61
C ALA A 97 -4.08 -38.20 3.70
N LYS A 98 -3.14 -39.01 4.19
CA LYS A 98 -3.36 -40.44 4.43
C LYS A 98 -4.44 -40.72 5.50
N LYS A 99 -4.49 -39.91 6.56
CA LYS A 99 -5.58 -40.00 7.57
C LYS A 99 -6.96 -39.76 6.94
N LEU A 100 -7.06 -38.84 5.95
CA LEU A 100 -8.31 -38.66 5.20
C LEU A 100 -8.62 -39.86 4.30
N VAL A 101 -7.61 -40.47 3.66
CA VAL A 101 -7.82 -41.69 2.87
C VAL A 101 -8.31 -42.85 3.75
N GLU A 102 -7.74 -43.05 4.93
CA GLU A 102 -8.19 -44.05 5.91
C GLU A 102 -9.63 -43.86 6.36
N LYS A 103 -10.09 -42.59 6.43
CA LYS A 103 -11.50 -42.26 6.78
C LYS A 103 -12.45 -42.31 5.58
N GLY A 104 -11.96 -42.52 4.36
CA GLY A 104 -12.77 -42.45 3.13
C GLY A 104 -13.12 -41.03 2.67
N GLU A 105 -12.53 -40.02 3.31
CA GLU A 105 -12.72 -38.59 2.97
C GLU A 105 -11.72 -38.09 1.90
N ALA A 106 -10.80 -38.94 1.49
CA ALA A 106 -9.89 -38.75 0.38
C ALA A 106 -9.55 -40.08 -0.30
N TYR A 107 -8.97 -40.03 -1.48
CA TYR A 107 -8.59 -41.22 -2.23
C TYR A 107 -7.41 -40.97 -3.15
N TYR A 108 -6.70 -42.07 -3.51
CA TYR A 108 -5.63 -42.04 -4.50
C TYR A 108 -6.17 -41.94 -5.93
N CYS A 109 -5.62 -41.08 -6.73
CA CYS A 109 -6.00 -40.92 -8.13
C CYS A 109 -4.78 -41.14 -9.03
N PHE A 110 -4.85 -42.15 -9.89
CA PHE A 110 -3.80 -42.56 -10.82
C PHE A 110 -4.06 -42.11 -12.27
N CYS A 111 -4.96 -41.18 -12.51
CA CYS A 111 -5.32 -40.70 -13.82
C CYS A 111 -4.13 -40.00 -14.49
N THR A 112 -3.88 -40.31 -15.77
CA THR A 112 -2.90 -39.62 -16.61
C THR A 112 -3.42 -38.23 -17.02
N GLN A 113 -2.51 -37.36 -17.45
CA GLN A 113 -2.86 -36.02 -17.93
C GLN A 113 -3.79 -36.09 -19.14
N GLU A 114 -3.55 -37.02 -20.09
CA GLU A 114 -4.39 -37.21 -21.28
C GLU A 114 -5.83 -37.56 -20.89
N ARG A 115 -6.01 -38.42 -19.85
CA ARG A 115 -7.35 -38.73 -19.34
C ARG A 115 -8.03 -37.51 -18.74
N LEU A 116 -7.30 -36.75 -17.93
CA LEU A 116 -7.84 -35.52 -17.31
C LEU A 116 -8.21 -34.48 -18.37
N ASP A 117 -7.38 -34.32 -19.40
CA ASP A 117 -7.66 -33.40 -20.50
C ASP A 117 -8.91 -33.82 -21.31
N SER A 118 -9.19 -35.13 -21.41
CA SER A 118 -10.42 -35.63 -22.05
C SER A 118 -11.72 -35.27 -21.31
N LEU A 119 -11.63 -34.89 -20.01
CA LEU A 119 -12.78 -34.46 -19.20
C LEU A 119 -13.10 -32.97 -19.37
N LYS A 120 -12.20 -32.21 -19.98
CA LYS A 120 -12.42 -30.78 -20.21
C LYS A 120 -13.62 -30.56 -21.15
N LYS A 121 -14.49 -29.65 -20.76
CA LYS A 121 -15.64 -29.20 -21.55
C LYS A 121 -15.58 -27.70 -21.73
N THR A 122 -15.89 -27.22 -22.93
CA THR A 122 -16.03 -25.79 -23.19
C THR A 122 -17.47 -25.39 -22.90
N VAL A 123 -17.67 -24.56 -21.87
CA VAL A 123 -18.95 -23.96 -21.54
C VAL A 123 -18.81 -22.44 -21.65
N GLU A 124 -19.61 -21.80 -22.47
CA GLU A 124 -19.59 -20.34 -22.72
C GLU A 124 -18.21 -19.78 -23.06
N GLY A 125 -17.39 -20.57 -23.79
CA GLY A 125 -16.03 -20.16 -24.19
C GLY A 125 -14.96 -20.32 -23.13
N GLN A 126 -15.27 -20.89 -21.97
CA GLN A 126 -14.31 -21.23 -20.91
C GLN A 126 -14.14 -22.74 -20.83
N GLU A 127 -12.89 -23.20 -20.68
CA GLU A 127 -12.61 -24.62 -20.41
C GLU A 127 -12.89 -24.88 -18.93
N ILE A 128 -13.87 -25.75 -18.67
CA ILE A 128 -14.19 -26.24 -17.33
C ILE A 128 -13.83 -27.72 -17.28
N MET A 129 -13.09 -28.13 -16.24
CA MET A 129 -12.78 -29.52 -15.96
C MET A 129 -13.44 -29.92 -14.62
N THR A 130 -14.39 -30.84 -14.68
CA THR A 130 -14.94 -31.48 -13.49
C THR A 130 -14.45 -32.92 -13.47
N TYR A 131 -13.76 -33.30 -12.39
CA TYR A 131 -13.28 -34.67 -12.23
C TYR A 131 -14.43 -35.62 -11.97
N ASP A 132 -14.48 -36.73 -12.69
CA ASP A 132 -15.57 -37.71 -12.71
C ASP A 132 -15.49 -38.77 -11.62
N LYS A 133 -14.63 -38.59 -10.61
CA LYS A 133 -14.41 -39.52 -9.48
C LYS A 133 -13.97 -40.96 -9.88
N HIS A 134 -13.42 -41.14 -11.08
CA HIS A 134 -13.06 -42.45 -11.63
C HIS A 134 -12.27 -43.31 -10.64
N CYS A 135 -11.20 -42.76 -10.02
CA CYS A 135 -10.37 -43.53 -9.11
C CYS A 135 -10.96 -43.73 -7.71
N LEU A 136 -12.05 -43.07 -7.35
CA LEU A 136 -12.79 -43.30 -6.11
C LEU A 136 -13.35 -44.74 -6.05
N HIS A 137 -13.63 -45.34 -7.20
CA HIS A 137 -14.25 -46.64 -7.33
C HIS A 137 -13.26 -47.80 -7.50
N LEU A 138 -11.96 -47.54 -7.44
CA LEU A 138 -10.91 -48.57 -7.45
C LEU A 138 -11.02 -49.40 -6.14
N SER A 139 -10.88 -50.74 -6.27
CA SER A 139 -10.79 -51.59 -5.11
C SER A 139 -9.52 -51.35 -4.31
N LYS A 140 -9.52 -51.76 -3.06
CA LYS A 140 -8.35 -51.60 -2.20
C LYS A 140 -7.14 -52.34 -2.77
N GLU A 141 -7.36 -53.52 -3.33
CA GLU A 141 -6.34 -54.37 -3.96
C GLU A 141 -5.74 -53.68 -5.20
N GLU A 142 -6.58 -53.02 -6.03
CA GLU A 142 -6.10 -52.25 -7.19
C GLU A 142 -5.26 -51.05 -6.74
N VAL A 143 -5.69 -50.34 -5.72
CA VAL A 143 -4.92 -49.21 -5.16
C VAL A 143 -3.57 -49.65 -4.61
N GLU A 144 -3.55 -50.77 -3.82
CA GLU A 144 -2.33 -51.33 -3.26
C GLU A 144 -1.37 -51.81 -4.38
N ALA A 145 -1.89 -52.47 -5.43
CA ALA A 145 -1.11 -52.92 -6.57
C ALA A 145 -0.50 -51.74 -7.34
N ASN A 146 -1.24 -50.67 -7.57
CA ASN A 146 -0.76 -49.48 -8.25
C ASN A 146 0.34 -48.75 -7.44
N LEU A 147 0.16 -48.65 -6.12
CA LEU A 147 1.15 -48.09 -5.22
C LEU A 147 2.43 -48.96 -5.18
N ALA A 148 2.31 -50.28 -5.11
CA ALA A 148 3.43 -51.21 -5.13
C ALA A 148 4.16 -51.20 -6.46
N ALA A 149 3.47 -50.97 -7.57
CA ALA A 149 4.06 -50.79 -8.90
C ALA A 149 4.75 -49.40 -9.09
N GLY A 150 4.69 -48.52 -8.09
CA GLY A 150 5.29 -47.18 -8.16
C GLY A 150 4.60 -46.25 -9.16
N MET A 151 3.30 -46.47 -9.44
CA MET A 151 2.54 -45.61 -10.34
C MET A 151 2.45 -44.18 -9.78
N PRO A 152 2.66 -43.14 -10.60
CA PRO A 152 2.43 -41.75 -10.18
C PRO A 152 0.97 -41.57 -9.72
N TYR A 153 0.78 -40.84 -8.62
CA TYR A 153 -0.55 -40.58 -8.09
C TYR A 153 -0.65 -39.17 -7.53
N VAL A 154 -1.88 -38.73 -7.38
CA VAL A 154 -2.26 -37.59 -6.54
C VAL A 154 -3.24 -38.08 -5.47
N ILE A 155 -3.40 -37.36 -4.36
CA ILE A 155 -4.46 -37.60 -3.40
C ILE A 155 -5.53 -36.53 -3.59
N ARG A 156 -6.78 -36.93 -3.80
CA ARG A 156 -7.94 -36.07 -3.96
C ARG A 156 -8.85 -36.10 -2.77
N GLN A 157 -9.45 -34.97 -2.44
CA GLN A 157 -10.56 -34.87 -1.49
C GLN A 157 -11.78 -35.63 -2.06
N ASN A 158 -12.51 -36.36 -1.22
CA ASN A 158 -13.77 -36.95 -1.59
C ASN A 158 -14.92 -36.05 -1.13
N ASN A 159 -15.43 -35.20 -2.00
CA ASN A 159 -16.57 -34.33 -1.71
C ASN A 159 -17.89 -35.06 -2.00
N PRO A 160 -18.95 -34.87 -1.19
CA PRO A 160 -20.27 -35.38 -1.51
C PRO A 160 -20.81 -34.70 -2.77
N THR A 161 -21.66 -35.39 -3.52
CA THR A 161 -22.33 -34.89 -4.73
C THR A 161 -23.78 -34.44 -4.48
N GLU A 162 -24.34 -34.79 -3.31
CA GLU A 162 -25.70 -34.43 -2.92
C GLU A 162 -25.69 -33.56 -1.65
N GLY A 163 -26.77 -32.78 -1.49
CA GLY A 163 -26.92 -31.87 -0.36
C GLY A 163 -26.17 -30.56 -0.53
N THR A 164 -25.99 -29.84 0.56
CA THR A 164 -25.33 -28.52 0.57
C THR A 164 -24.22 -28.43 1.62
N THR A 165 -23.21 -27.62 1.34
CA THR A 165 -22.19 -27.21 2.31
C THR A 165 -22.38 -25.75 2.64
N ALA A 166 -22.65 -25.44 3.90
CA ALA A 166 -22.81 -24.05 4.37
C ALA A 166 -21.65 -23.65 5.29
N PHE A 167 -21.37 -22.36 5.32
CA PHE A 167 -20.44 -21.74 6.26
C PHE A 167 -20.85 -20.30 6.53
N HIS A 168 -20.38 -19.76 7.64
CA HIS A 168 -20.55 -18.34 7.99
C HIS A 168 -19.28 -17.56 7.70
N ASP A 169 -19.44 -16.38 7.10
CA ASP A 169 -18.41 -15.37 6.94
C ASP A 169 -18.85 -14.09 7.64
N GLU A 170 -18.00 -13.50 8.45
CA GLU A 170 -18.36 -12.33 9.26
C GLU A 170 -18.76 -11.11 8.40
N ILE A 171 -18.25 -11.04 7.17
CA ILE A 171 -18.54 -9.92 6.26
C ILE A 171 -19.68 -10.26 5.31
N TYR A 172 -19.66 -11.45 4.70
CA TYR A 172 -20.64 -11.84 3.67
C TYR A 172 -21.88 -12.56 4.24
N GLY A 173 -21.82 -12.99 5.51
CA GLY A 173 -22.91 -13.71 6.19
C GLY A 173 -22.94 -15.19 5.83
N ASP A 174 -24.10 -15.80 5.95
CA ASP A 174 -24.29 -17.22 5.69
C ASP A 174 -24.24 -17.52 4.19
N ILE A 175 -23.36 -18.43 3.79
CA ILE A 175 -23.14 -18.87 2.43
C ILE A 175 -23.39 -20.37 2.35
N SER A 176 -24.20 -20.80 1.38
CA SER A 176 -24.51 -22.21 1.13
C SER A 176 -24.28 -22.52 -0.35
N VAL A 177 -23.57 -23.59 -0.62
CA VAL A 177 -23.23 -24.07 -1.97
C VAL A 177 -23.73 -25.47 -2.16
N ASP A 178 -24.32 -25.80 -3.30
CA ASP A 178 -24.71 -27.18 -3.64
C ASP A 178 -23.46 -28.05 -3.78
N ASN A 179 -23.48 -29.23 -3.18
CA ASN A 179 -22.33 -30.11 -3.20
C ASN A 179 -21.99 -30.64 -4.61
N SER A 180 -22.95 -30.63 -5.53
CA SER A 180 -22.69 -30.94 -6.95
C SER A 180 -21.76 -29.98 -7.66
N GLU A 181 -21.58 -28.75 -7.11
CA GLU A 181 -20.63 -27.76 -7.61
C GLU A 181 -19.20 -27.93 -7.02
N LEU A 182 -19.05 -28.79 -6.00
CA LEU A 182 -17.77 -29.04 -5.35
C LEU A 182 -17.00 -30.11 -6.11
N ASP A 183 -15.91 -29.75 -6.79
CA ASP A 183 -14.99 -30.73 -7.38
C ASP A 183 -14.10 -31.39 -6.32
N ASP A 184 -13.61 -32.60 -6.62
CA ASP A 184 -12.63 -33.29 -5.79
C ASP A 184 -11.24 -32.69 -6.01
N MET A 185 -10.92 -31.64 -5.25
CA MET A 185 -9.64 -30.96 -5.37
C MET A 185 -8.48 -31.87 -5.01
N VAL A 186 -7.34 -31.64 -5.67
CA VAL A 186 -6.08 -32.30 -5.32
C VAL A 186 -5.59 -31.77 -3.97
N LEU A 187 -5.26 -32.67 -3.04
CA LEU A 187 -4.67 -32.40 -1.74
C LEU A 187 -3.16 -32.48 -1.80
N ILE A 188 -2.65 -33.62 -2.35
CA ILE A 188 -1.22 -33.88 -2.56
C ILE A 188 -0.99 -34.06 -4.06
N LYS A 189 -0.05 -33.32 -4.60
CA LYS A 189 0.40 -33.38 -6.00
C LYS A 189 1.28 -34.60 -6.26
N SER A 190 1.51 -34.92 -7.52
CA SER A 190 2.36 -36.06 -7.92
C SER A 190 3.84 -35.93 -7.52
N ASP A 191 4.30 -34.69 -7.28
CA ASP A 191 5.62 -34.38 -6.74
C ASP A 191 5.73 -34.54 -5.21
N GLY A 192 4.61 -34.90 -4.55
CA GLY A 192 4.50 -35.04 -3.10
C GLY A 192 4.23 -33.73 -2.35
N PHE A 193 4.19 -32.59 -3.02
CA PHE A 193 3.85 -31.32 -2.38
C PHE A 193 2.33 -31.21 -2.18
N PRO A 194 1.87 -30.58 -1.08
CA PRO A 194 0.46 -30.24 -0.92
C PRO A 194 0.07 -29.16 -1.91
N THR A 195 -1.22 -29.11 -2.25
CA THR A 195 -1.76 -27.89 -2.85
C THR A 195 -1.93 -26.82 -1.79
N TYR A 196 -1.94 -25.55 -2.22
CA TYR A 196 -2.26 -24.41 -1.34
C TYR A 196 -3.52 -24.65 -0.51
N ASN A 197 -4.59 -25.13 -1.15
CA ASN A 197 -5.88 -25.33 -0.52
C ASN A 197 -5.86 -26.36 0.64
N PHE A 198 -4.99 -27.34 0.58
CA PHE A 198 -4.83 -28.34 1.63
C PHE A 198 -3.87 -27.88 2.72
N ALA A 199 -2.71 -27.35 2.32
CA ALA A 199 -1.69 -26.91 3.24
C ALA A 199 -2.21 -25.83 4.21
N ASN A 200 -2.97 -24.84 3.71
CA ASN A 200 -3.47 -23.77 4.57
C ASN A 200 -4.42 -24.27 5.68
N VAL A 201 -5.27 -25.27 5.39
CA VAL A 201 -6.21 -25.85 6.37
C VAL A 201 -5.45 -26.63 7.45
N VAL A 202 -4.48 -27.45 7.05
CA VAL A 202 -3.64 -28.22 7.98
C VAL A 202 -2.85 -27.28 8.88
N ASP A 203 -2.23 -26.27 8.29
CA ASP A 203 -1.40 -25.32 9.02
C ASP A 203 -2.21 -24.41 9.93
N ASP A 204 -3.34 -23.90 9.48
CA ASP A 204 -4.21 -23.06 10.29
C ASP A 204 -4.69 -23.83 11.54
N HIS A 205 -5.05 -25.12 11.41
CA HIS A 205 -5.39 -25.95 12.55
C HIS A 205 -4.19 -26.18 13.49
N LEU A 206 -3.05 -26.63 12.95
CA LEU A 206 -1.89 -27.00 13.77
C LEU A 206 -1.20 -25.78 14.42
N MET A 207 -1.35 -24.61 13.83
CA MET A 207 -0.87 -23.34 14.39
C MET A 207 -1.91 -22.68 15.31
N GLY A 208 -3.08 -23.30 15.49
CA GLY A 208 -4.15 -22.81 16.36
C GLY A 208 -4.76 -21.47 15.89
N ILE A 209 -4.84 -21.26 14.58
CA ILE A 209 -5.43 -20.05 14.01
C ILE A 209 -6.93 -20.01 14.29
N THR A 210 -7.38 -18.93 14.91
CA THR A 210 -8.79 -18.74 15.28
C THR A 210 -9.55 -17.88 14.27
N HIS A 211 -8.86 -16.96 13.60
CA HIS A 211 -9.46 -16.05 12.63
C HIS A 211 -8.64 -16.06 11.34
N VAL A 212 -9.30 -16.32 10.22
CA VAL A 212 -8.71 -16.36 8.88
C VAL A 212 -9.13 -15.12 8.10
N VAL A 213 -8.21 -14.19 7.96
CA VAL A 213 -8.39 -12.98 7.15
C VAL A 213 -7.76 -13.19 5.78
N ARG A 214 -8.51 -12.97 4.69
CA ARG A 214 -8.03 -13.13 3.31
C ARG A 214 -8.94 -12.43 2.29
N GLY A 215 -8.56 -12.37 1.03
CA GLY A 215 -9.36 -11.78 -0.03
C GLY A 215 -10.64 -12.57 -0.35
N ASN A 216 -11.65 -11.90 -0.86
CA ASN A 216 -12.94 -12.50 -1.19
C ASN A 216 -12.89 -13.50 -2.36
N GLU A 217 -11.78 -13.58 -3.10
CA GLU A 217 -11.55 -14.60 -4.12
C GLU A 217 -11.57 -16.03 -3.56
N TYR A 218 -11.35 -16.17 -2.27
CA TYR A 218 -11.39 -17.49 -1.60
C TYR A 218 -12.79 -17.92 -1.13
N LEU A 219 -13.81 -17.07 -1.27
CA LEU A 219 -15.18 -17.43 -0.88
C LEU A 219 -15.66 -18.70 -1.59
N SER A 220 -15.37 -18.86 -2.88
CA SER A 220 -15.75 -20.04 -3.67
C SER A 220 -15.00 -21.31 -3.26
N SER A 221 -13.82 -21.19 -2.64
CA SER A 221 -13.04 -22.34 -2.15
C SER A 221 -13.38 -22.71 -0.71
N SER A 222 -13.96 -21.80 0.06
CA SER A 222 -14.24 -21.98 1.49
C SER A 222 -15.13 -23.19 1.80
N PRO A 223 -16.14 -23.57 1.00
CA PRO A 223 -16.90 -24.79 1.23
C PRO A 223 -16.01 -26.05 1.25
N LYS A 224 -15.02 -26.14 0.36
CA LYS A 224 -14.07 -27.26 0.32
C LYS A 224 -13.19 -27.33 1.57
N TYR A 225 -12.79 -26.16 2.10
CA TYR A 225 -12.04 -26.08 3.35
C TYR A 225 -12.90 -26.53 4.54
N ASN A 226 -14.17 -26.12 4.60
CA ASN A 226 -15.09 -26.55 5.65
C ASN A 226 -15.31 -28.06 5.61
N ARG A 227 -15.35 -28.68 4.42
CA ARG A 227 -15.39 -30.13 4.25
C ARG A 227 -14.16 -30.81 4.82
N LEU A 228 -12.95 -30.21 4.66
CA LEU A 228 -11.73 -30.75 5.28
C LEU A 228 -11.77 -30.64 6.80
N TYR A 229 -12.18 -29.49 7.36
CA TYR A 229 -12.35 -29.34 8.81
C TYR A 229 -13.32 -30.39 9.35
N ALA A 230 -14.48 -30.59 8.70
CA ALA A 230 -15.46 -31.59 9.08
C ALA A 230 -14.90 -33.02 9.00
N ALA A 231 -14.19 -33.39 7.93
CA ALA A 231 -13.58 -34.69 7.73
C ALA A 231 -12.53 -35.04 8.80
N PHE A 232 -11.77 -34.01 9.25
CA PHE A 232 -10.83 -34.17 10.35
C PHE A 232 -11.52 -34.16 11.72
N GLY A 233 -12.73 -33.61 11.86
CA GLY A 233 -13.37 -33.34 13.14
C GLY A 233 -12.79 -32.14 13.86
N TRP A 234 -12.31 -31.13 13.12
CA TRP A 234 -11.72 -29.92 13.63
C TRP A 234 -12.73 -28.78 13.66
N ASP A 235 -12.53 -27.85 14.59
CA ASP A 235 -13.30 -26.60 14.62
C ASP A 235 -12.92 -25.72 13.43
N VAL A 236 -13.92 -25.11 12.81
CA VAL A 236 -13.74 -24.17 11.71
C VAL A 236 -13.35 -22.80 12.28
N PRO A 237 -12.30 -22.15 11.77
CA PRO A 237 -11.94 -20.80 12.21
C PRO A 237 -13.00 -19.78 11.76
N VAL A 238 -13.01 -18.63 12.42
CA VAL A 238 -13.80 -17.46 12.00
C VAL A 238 -13.27 -16.94 10.68
N TYR A 239 -14.11 -16.81 9.67
CA TYR A 239 -13.72 -16.26 8.37
C TYR A 239 -14.04 -14.78 8.26
N VAL A 240 -13.06 -14.01 7.81
CA VAL A 240 -13.17 -12.57 7.50
C VAL A 240 -12.64 -12.34 6.08
N HIS A 241 -13.52 -12.36 5.09
CA HIS A 241 -13.14 -12.13 3.70
C HIS A 241 -13.18 -10.64 3.35
N CYS A 242 -12.03 -10.11 2.95
CA CYS A 242 -11.89 -8.70 2.58
C CYS A 242 -12.47 -8.46 1.17
N PRO A 243 -13.20 -7.34 0.94
CA PRO A 243 -13.72 -6.99 -0.38
C PRO A 243 -12.60 -6.73 -1.38
N LEU A 244 -12.91 -6.80 -2.67
CA LEU A 244 -11.97 -6.49 -3.73
C LEU A 244 -11.51 -5.02 -3.65
N ILE A 245 -10.25 -4.74 -3.99
CA ILE A 245 -9.77 -3.37 -4.25
C ILE A 245 -9.80 -3.15 -5.76
N THR A 246 -10.45 -2.07 -6.19
CA THR A 246 -10.56 -1.67 -7.59
C THR A 246 -9.91 -0.31 -7.81
N ASN A 247 -9.64 0.01 -9.08
CA ASN A 247 -9.34 1.37 -9.48
C ASN A 247 -10.65 2.19 -9.65
N GLU A 248 -10.52 3.47 -10.01
CA GLU A 248 -11.65 4.37 -10.23
C GLU A 248 -12.61 3.91 -11.35
N GLU A 249 -12.13 3.08 -12.28
CA GLU A 249 -12.95 2.45 -13.34
C GLU A 249 -13.64 1.17 -12.87
N HIS A 250 -13.60 0.84 -11.57
CA HIS A 250 -14.12 -0.38 -10.97
C HIS A 250 -13.47 -1.68 -11.49
N LYS A 251 -12.28 -1.60 -12.10
CA LYS A 251 -11.50 -2.76 -12.50
C LYS A 251 -10.55 -3.16 -11.37
N LYS A 252 -10.27 -4.46 -11.26
CA LYS A 252 -9.30 -4.98 -10.27
C LYS A 252 -7.98 -4.22 -10.39
N LEU A 253 -7.48 -3.72 -9.25
CA LEU A 253 -6.18 -3.06 -9.18
C LEU A 253 -5.08 -4.01 -9.65
N SER A 254 -4.28 -3.61 -10.63
CA SER A 254 -3.28 -4.46 -11.27
C SER A 254 -1.86 -3.90 -11.12
N LYS A 255 -0.86 -4.76 -11.19
CA LYS A 255 0.57 -4.37 -11.16
C LYS A 255 0.96 -3.36 -12.25
N ARG A 256 0.18 -3.27 -13.34
CA ARG A 256 0.45 -2.34 -14.46
C ARG A 256 0.05 -0.89 -14.16
N SER A 257 -0.71 -0.64 -13.11
CA SER A 257 -1.15 0.73 -12.74
C SER A 257 -0.05 1.57 -12.07
N GLY A 258 1.10 0.98 -11.71
CA GLY A 258 2.20 1.68 -11.04
C GLY A 258 1.96 2.08 -9.58
N HIS A 259 0.79 1.73 -9.03
CA HIS A 259 0.37 2.10 -7.66
C HIS A 259 -0.13 0.89 -6.87
N SER A 260 0.24 -0.31 -7.30
CA SER A 260 -0.38 -1.54 -6.78
C SER A 260 0.41 -2.20 -5.67
N SER A 261 1.64 -1.77 -5.39
CA SER A 261 2.47 -2.32 -4.30
C SER A 261 2.87 -1.25 -3.28
N TYR A 262 3.13 -1.68 -2.06
CA TYR A 262 3.66 -0.83 -0.99
C TYR A 262 4.96 -0.16 -1.43
N GLU A 263 5.87 -0.92 -2.00
CA GLU A 263 7.18 -0.42 -2.44
C GLU A 263 7.05 0.66 -3.53
N ASP A 264 6.08 0.51 -4.45
CA ASP A 264 5.81 1.53 -5.47
C ASP A 264 5.35 2.85 -4.85
N LEU A 265 4.52 2.78 -3.80
CA LEU A 265 4.06 3.98 -3.09
C LEU A 265 5.20 4.65 -2.32
N ILE A 266 6.04 3.88 -1.63
CA ILE A 266 7.21 4.45 -0.94
C ILE A 266 8.17 5.11 -1.93
N MET A 267 8.43 4.50 -3.09
CA MET A 267 9.25 5.10 -4.14
C MET A 267 8.66 6.39 -4.72
N GLN A 268 7.33 6.55 -4.67
CA GLN A 268 6.64 7.79 -5.05
C GLN A 268 6.65 8.85 -3.95
N GLY A 269 7.30 8.60 -2.83
CA GLY A 269 7.49 9.56 -1.76
C GLY A 269 6.35 9.62 -0.73
N PHE A 270 5.50 8.59 -0.69
CA PHE A 270 4.57 8.41 0.41
C PHE A 270 5.28 7.91 1.66
N ILE A 271 4.80 8.30 2.83
CA ILE A 271 5.30 7.80 4.11
C ILE A 271 4.51 6.56 4.55
N SER A 272 5.19 5.64 5.23
CA SER A 272 4.63 4.34 5.61
C SER A 272 3.36 4.48 6.43
N GLU A 273 3.32 5.36 7.41
CA GLU A 273 2.17 5.58 8.30
C GLU A 273 0.93 6.04 7.54
N ALA A 274 1.11 6.92 6.54
CA ALA A 274 0.00 7.37 5.68
C ALA A 274 -0.53 6.23 4.82
N VAL A 275 0.37 5.40 4.27
CA VAL A 275 -0.03 4.21 3.48
C VAL A 275 -0.78 3.22 4.35
N VAL A 276 -0.30 2.91 5.55
CA VAL A 276 -0.96 2.00 6.51
C VAL A 276 -2.36 2.50 6.86
N ASN A 277 -2.47 3.76 7.25
CA ASN A 277 -3.78 4.35 7.59
C ASN A 277 -4.74 4.34 6.38
N TYR A 278 -4.27 4.73 5.21
CA TYR A 278 -5.08 4.71 3.99
C TYR A 278 -5.57 3.29 3.65
N VAL A 279 -4.68 2.30 3.74
CA VAL A 279 -4.99 0.89 3.50
C VAL A 279 -6.01 0.36 4.51
N ALA A 280 -5.95 0.80 5.77
CA ALA A 280 -6.96 0.46 6.78
C ALA A 280 -8.37 0.92 6.37
N LEU A 281 -8.50 2.07 5.73
CA LEU A 281 -9.80 2.61 5.26
C LEU A 281 -10.30 2.00 3.94
N LEU A 282 -9.52 1.11 3.30
CA LEU A 282 -9.94 0.42 2.08
C LEU A 282 -10.89 -0.76 2.40
N GLY A 283 -12.15 -0.43 2.64
CA GLY A 283 -13.20 -1.40 2.92
C GLY A 283 -13.59 -1.50 4.40
N TRP A 284 -12.97 -0.73 5.29
CA TRP A 284 -13.38 -0.54 6.67
C TRP A 284 -13.71 0.94 6.93
N SER A 285 -14.66 1.20 7.80
CA SER A 285 -15.05 2.55 8.22
C SER A 285 -15.06 2.65 9.74
N PRO A 286 -14.41 3.68 10.32
CA PRO A 286 -14.47 3.93 11.76
C PRO A 286 -15.88 4.38 12.19
N VAL A 287 -16.14 4.29 13.48
CA VAL A 287 -17.32 4.89 14.08
C VAL A 287 -17.04 6.40 14.23
N GLY A 288 -17.65 7.22 13.36
CA GLY A 288 -17.44 8.67 13.33
C GLY A 288 -16.78 9.16 12.04
N ASN A 289 -16.19 10.37 12.10
CA ASN A 289 -15.65 11.06 10.93
C ASN A 289 -14.12 11.19 10.94
N GLN A 290 -13.43 10.50 11.86
CA GLN A 290 -11.98 10.52 11.91
C GLN A 290 -11.42 9.72 10.73
N GLU A 291 -10.40 10.25 10.06
CA GLU A 291 -9.74 9.60 8.93
C GLU A 291 -8.22 9.44 9.15
N ILE A 292 -7.63 10.19 10.07
CA ILE A 292 -6.20 10.12 10.38
C ILE A 292 -6.01 9.37 11.70
N PHE A 293 -5.33 8.23 11.64
CA PHE A 293 -5.12 7.31 12.77
C PHE A 293 -3.65 6.90 12.86
N SER A 294 -3.10 6.93 14.05
CA SER A 294 -1.87 6.16 14.31
C SER A 294 -2.17 4.66 14.24
N LEU A 295 -1.12 3.82 14.11
CA LEU A 295 -1.31 2.36 14.18
C LEU A 295 -1.91 1.93 15.53
N GLU A 296 -1.54 2.60 16.62
CA GLU A 296 -2.08 2.36 17.96
C GLU A 296 -3.57 2.70 18.05
N ASP A 297 -4.00 3.79 17.41
CA ASP A 297 -5.41 4.16 17.34
C ASP A 297 -6.20 3.18 16.47
N LEU A 298 -5.62 2.74 15.35
CA LEU A 298 -6.22 1.67 14.52
C LEU A 298 -6.42 0.38 15.33
N ILE A 299 -5.46 -0.03 16.15
CA ILE A 299 -5.61 -1.22 17.01
C ILE A 299 -6.79 -1.07 17.97
N LYS A 300 -7.02 0.14 18.52
CA LYS A 300 -8.13 0.38 19.45
C LYS A 300 -9.49 0.45 18.78
N GLU A 301 -9.55 1.05 17.59
CA GLU A 301 -10.80 1.41 16.91
C GLU A 301 -11.27 0.35 15.91
N PHE A 302 -10.38 -0.56 15.49
CA PHE A 302 -10.68 -1.51 14.43
C PHE A 302 -11.69 -2.57 14.88
N ASP A 303 -12.86 -2.56 14.26
CA ASP A 303 -13.87 -3.61 14.37
C ASP A 303 -14.19 -4.11 12.96
N PHE A 304 -13.89 -5.37 12.69
CA PHE A 304 -14.12 -5.96 11.37
C PHE A 304 -15.60 -6.04 10.99
N HIS A 305 -16.53 -5.96 11.94
CA HIS A 305 -17.98 -5.89 11.64
C HIS A 305 -18.36 -4.59 10.91
N ASN A 306 -17.50 -3.57 10.98
CA ASN A 306 -17.68 -2.31 10.22
C ASN A 306 -17.07 -2.38 8.80
N MET A 307 -16.67 -3.56 8.33
CA MET A 307 -16.20 -3.75 6.96
C MET A 307 -17.35 -3.80 5.97
N SER A 308 -17.13 -3.21 4.79
CA SER A 308 -18.09 -3.22 3.68
C SER A 308 -18.00 -4.52 2.88
N LYS A 309 -19.14 -5.00 2.35
CA LYS A 309 -19.18 -6.08 1.34
C LYS A 309 -18.78 -5.59 -0.06
N SER A 310 -18.95 -4.29 -0.30
CA SER A 310 -18.70 -3.69 -1.62
C SER A 310 -17.21 -3.51 -1.88
N PRO A 311 -16.77 -3.60 -3.15
CA PRO A 311 -15.40 -3.30 -3.52
C PRO A 311 -14.97 -1.92 -3.04
N ALA A 312 -13.73 -1.81 -2.56
CA ALA A 312 -13.13 -0.56 -2.16
C ALA A 312 -12.40 0.08 -3.36
N VAL A 313 -12.64 1.35 -3.63
CA VAL A 313 -11.96 2.07 -4.70
C VAL A 313 -10.66 2.65 -4.18
N PHE A 314 -9.55 2.37 -4.88
CA PHE A 314 -8.26 2.99 -4.61
C PHE A 314 -8.22 4.41 -5.19
N ASP A 315 -8.27 5.41 -4.31
CA ASP A 315 -8.28 6.84 -4.65
C ASP A 315 -6.91 7.46 -4.31
N MET A 316 -6.15 7.78 -5.36
CA MET A 316 -4.83 8.40 -5.22
C MET A 316 -4.92 9.81 -4.64
N THR A 317 -5.95 10.57 -4.97
CA THR A 317 -6.15 11.93 -4.45
C THR A 317 -6.34 11.93 -2.94
N LYS A 318 -7.14 10.98 -2.45
CA LYS A 318 -7.32 10.79 -1.00
C LYS A 318 -6.02 10.36 -0.32
N LEU A 319 -5.25 9.45 -0.91
CA LEU A 319 -3.97 9.01 -0.34
C LEU A 319 -2.97 10.18 -0.27
N ARG A 320 -2.87 11.00 -1.33
CA ARG A 320 -2.01 12.19 -1.35
C ARG A 320 -2.41 13.19 -0.27
N TRP A 321 -3.70 13.48 -0.13
CA TRP A 321 -4.21 14.32 0.93
C TRP A 321 -3.84 13.77 2.32
N MET A 322 -4.09 12.49 2.60
CA MET A 322 -3.72 11.87 3.87
C MET A 322 -2.23 11.99 4.14
N ASN A 323 -1.39 11.72 3.15
CA ASN A 323 0.06 11.84 3.26
C ASN A 323 0.48 13.27 3.64
N SER A 324 -0.16 14.29 3.05
CA SER A 324 0.10 15.68 3.39
C SER A 324 -0.25 16.01 4.85
N GLU A 325 -1.33 15.44 5.39
CA GLU A 325 -1.71 15.64 6.80
C GLU A 325 -0.66 15.02 7.76
N TYR A 326 -0.15 13.82 7.45
CA TYR A 326 0.94 13.22 8.21
C TYR A 326 2.23 14.06 8.12
N MET A 327 2.59 14.57 6.94
CA MET A 327 3.76 15.44 6.77
C MET A 327 3.62 16.73 7.59
N LYS A 328 2.44 17.37 7.59
CA LYS A 328 2.17 18.61 8.36
C LYS A 328 2.30 18.39 9.86
N SER A 329 1.84 17.25 10.36
CA SER A 329 1.89 16.91 11.80
C SER A 329 3.23 16.32 12.25
N MET A 330 4.07 15.86 11.32
CA MET A 330 5.37 15.24 11.60
C MET A 330 6.31 16.22 12.31
N ASP A 331 7.09 15.70 13.25
CA ASP A 331 8.23 16.45 13.81
C ASP A 331 9.14 17.00 12.72
N PHE A 332 9.63 18.23 12.90
CA PHE A 332 10.38 18.91 11.85
C PHE A 332 11.72 18.24 11.54
N ASP A 333 12.43 17.75 12.54
CA ASP A 333 13.73 17.09 12.31
C ASP A 333 13.56 15.80 11.52
N ARG A 334 12.52 15.02 11.84
CA ARG A 334 12.16 13.83 11.05
C ARG A 334 11.75 14.20 9.62
N PHE A 335 10.91 15.23 9.47
CA PHE A 335 10.54 15.73 8.14
C PHE A 335 11.77 16.13 7.34
N PHE A 336 12.69 16.90 7.94
CA PHE A 336 13.90 17.34 7.28
C PHE A 336 14.77 16.17 6.84
N GLN A 337 14.98 15.17 7.69
CA GLN A 337 15.74 13.96 7.33
C GLN A 337 15.18 13.25 6.09
N LEU A 338 13.85 13.15 5.99
CA LEU A 338 13.19 12.51 4.84
C LEU A 338 13.22 13.42 3.59
N ALA A 339 13.11 14.71 3.76
CA ALA A 339 13.11 15.71 2.67
C ALA A 339 14.53 16.01 2.12
N GLU A 340 15.57 15.86 2.93
CA GLU A 340 16.94 16.26 2.61
C GLU A 340 17.46 15.67 1.29
N PRO A 341 17.27 14.39 0.95
CA PRO A 341 17.68 13.85 -0.35
C PRO A 341 17.03 14.57 -1.54
N TYR A 342 15.75 14.94 -1.41
CA TYR A 342 14.98 15.62 -2.45
C TYR A 342 15.41 17.09 -2.57
N LEU A 343 15.69 17.76 -1.45
CA LEU A 343 16.24 19.12 -1.44
C LEU A 343 17.60 19.15 -2.12
N LYS A 344 18.53 18.26 -1.74
CA LYS A 344 19.88 18.14 -2.32
C LYS A 344 19.88 17.70 -3.79
N ALA A 345 18.81 17.02 -4.24
CA ALA A 345 18.67 16.69 -5.66
C ALA A 345 18.52 17.94 -6.52
N VAL A 346 17.86 18.98 -6.01
CA VAL A 346 17.59 20.26 -6.71
C VAL A 346 18.62 21.32 -6.39
N ILE A 347 18.87 21.60 -5.12
CA ILE A 347 19.73 22.68 -4.63
C ILE A 347 21.18 22.20 -4.54
N LYS A 348 22.06 22.85 -5.29
CA LYS A 348 23.52 22.63 -5.30
C LYS A 348 24.29 23.80 -4.67
N LYS A 349 23.66 24.99 -4.62
CA LYS A 349 24.16 26.16 -3.95
C LYS A 349 24.21 25.96 -2.43
N ASP A 350 25.08 26.69 -1.77
CA ASP A 350 25.15 26.74 -0.30
C ASP A 350 24.03 27.62 0.27
N LEU A 351 22.84 27.00 0.41
CA LEU A 351 21.64 27.64 0.94
C LEU A 351 21.15 26.91 2.20
N ASP A 352 20.41 27.61 3.04
CA ASP A 352 19.81 27.04 4.24
C ASP A 352 18.66 26.06 3.89
N LEU A 353 19.02 24.81 3.68
CA LEU A 353 18.05 23.74 3.34
C LEU A 353 17.00 23.54 4.42
N ARG A 354 17.28 23.85 5.71
CA ARG A 354 16.28 23.71 6.78
C ARG A 354 15.19 24.77 6.66
N LYS A 355 15.55 26.01 6.33
CA LYS A 355 14.57 27.07 6.04
C LYS A 355 13.73 26.72 4.81
N ILE A 356 14.33 26.22 3.75
CA ILE A 356 13.63 25.76 2.54
C ILE A 356 12.67 24.61 2.90
N ALA A 357 13.11 23.63 3.67
CA ALA A 357 12.28 22.51 4.12
C ALA A 357 11.06 22.99 4.92
N ALA A 358 11.24 23.96 5.82
CA ALA A 358 10.15 24.52 6.61
C ALA A 358 9.06 25.15 5.73
N MET A 359 9.46 25.84 4.65
CA MET A 359 8.53 26.46 3.71
C MET A 359 7.67 25.46 2.94
N VAL A 360 8.26 24.32 2.53
CA VAL A 360 7.56 23.33 1.70
C VAL A 360 6.76 22.34 2.50
N LYS A 361 7.06 22.14 3.78
CA LYS A 361 6.42 21.13 4.65
C LYS A 361 4.89 21.12 4.59
N THR A 362 4.27 22.29 4.48
CA THR A 362 2.81 22.45 4.43
C THR A 362 2.25 22.59 3.01
N ARG A 363 3.09 22.47 1.98
CA ARG A 363 2.76 22.76 0.58
C ARG A 363 2.82 21.54 -0.33
N ILE A 364 3.48 20.48 0.12
CA ILE A 364 3.68 19.24 -0.64
C ILE A 364 2.74 18.15 -0.15
N GLU A 365 2.42 17.23 -1.03
CA GLU A 365 1.63 16.04 -0.72
C GLU A 365 2.49 14.77 -0.71
N VAL A 366 3.58 14.75 -1.49
CA VAL A 366 4.63 13.73 -1.50
C VAL A 366 5.99 14.39 -1.62
N PHE A 367 7.07 13.71 -1.20
CA PHE A 367 8.41 14.30 -1.23
C PHE A 367 8.90 14.74 -2.62
N PRO A 368 8.62 14.05 -3.75
CA PRO A 368 8.98 14.51 -5.07
C PRO A 368 8.42 15.89 -5.46
N ASP A 369 7.29 16.30 -4.87
CA ASP A 369 6.69 17.63 -5.13
C ASP A 369 7.63 18.77 -4.71
N ILE A 370 8.60 18.51 -3.82
CA ILE A 370 9.61 19.49 -3.39
C ILE A 370 10.26 20.14 -4.59
N ALA A 371 10.62 19.38 -5.62
CA ALA A 371 11.40 19.88 -6.75
C ALA A 371 10.76 21.08 -7.44
N GLU A 372 9.46 21.03 -7.74
CA GLU A 372 8.76 22.12 -8.43
C GLU A 372 8.54 23.35 -7.58
N HIS A 373 8.58 23.20 -6.24
CA HIS A 373 8.40 24.29 -5.31
C HIS A 373 9.69 25.08 -5.03
N ILE A 374 10.87 24.48 -5.28
CA ILE A 374 12.15 25.06 -4.85
C ILE A 374 13.16 25.28 -5.98
N ASP A 375 12.89 24.83 -7.21
CA ASP A 375 13.81 24.92 -8.35
C ASP A 375 14.34 26.35 -8.61
N PHE A 376 13.51 27.34 -8.35
CA PHE A 376 13.87 28.76 -8.51
C PHE A 376 14.94 29.23 -7.52
N PHE A 377 15.16 28.58 -6.40
CA PHE A 377 16.28 28.90 -5.50
C PHE A 377 17.63 28.57 -6.14
N GLU A 378 17.70 27.45 -6.87
CA GLU A 378 18.91 27.09 -7.60
C GLU A 378 19.14 27.99 -8.80
N THR A 379 18.12 28.18 -9.64
CA THR A 379 18.22 29.00 -10.84
C THR A 379 16.94 29.78 -11.08
N LEU A 380 17.03 31.09 -11.26
CA LEU A 380 15.87 31.88 -11.64
C LEU A 380 15.37 31.41 -13.02
N PRO A 381 14.15 30.88 -13.11
CA PRO A 381 13.60 30.44 -14.39
C PRO A 381 13.38 31.61 -15.34
N GLU A 382 13.27 31.33 -16.63
CA GLU A 382 12.72 32.30 -17.57
C GLU A 382 11.21 32.44 -17.31
N TYR A 383 10.72 33.68 -17.29
CA TYR A 383 9.32 33.95 -16.99
C TYR A 383 8.77 35.14 -17.80
N ASP A 384 7.47 35.13 -18.03
CA ASP A 384 6.76 36.17 -18.74
C ASP A 384 6.49 37.40 -17.85
N THR A 385 6.66 38.58 -18.39
CA THR A 385 6.34 39.86 -17.72
C THR A 385 4.85 39.97 -17.37
N ALA A 386 3.97 39.21 -18.02
CA ALA A 386 2.57 39.11 -17.65
C ALA A 386 2.34 38.61 -16.19
N MET A 387 3.31 37.90 -15.59
CA MET A 387 3.24 37.49 -14.18
C MET A 387 3.22 38.63 -13.18
N TYR A 388 3.71 39.79 -13.56
CA TYR A 388 3.64 41.02 -12.73
C TYR A 388 2.24 41.59 -12.65
N THR A 389 1.32 41.17 -13.53
CA THR A 389 -0.06 41.59 -13.52
C THR A 389 -0.89 40.73 -12.57
N ASN A 390 -1.47 41.36 -11.54
CA ASN A 390 -2.34 40.69 -10.60
C ASN A 390 -3.55 41.59 -10.24
N LYS A 391 -4.73 41.20 -10.66
CA LYS A 391 -5.97 42.00 -10.42
C LYS A 391 -6.27 42.19 -8.93
N LYS A 392 -6.06 41.17 -8.08
CA LYS A 392 -6.31 41.24 -6.64
C LYS A 392 -5.33 42.17 -5.94
N MET A 393 -4.06 42.17 -6.36
CA MET A 393 -3.01 43.03 -5.80
C MET A 393 -2.96 44.42 -6.49
N LYS A 394 -3.73 44.59 -7.57
CA LYS A 394 -3.79 45.81 -8.38
C LYS A 394 -2.42 46.18 -9.01
N THR A 395 -1.63 45.16 -9.40
CA THR A 395 -0.33 45.37 -10.05
C THR A 395 -0.46 45.15 -11.56
N GLY A 396 0.44 45.73 -12.31
CA GLY A 396 0.64 45.55 -13.74
C GLY A 396 2.10 45.81 -14.09
N SER A 397 2.53 45.63 -15.33
CA SER A 397 3.92 45.73 -15.74
C SER A 397 4.51 47.14 -15.46
N GLU A 398 3.81 48.21 -15.81
CA GLU A 398 4.27 49.58 -15.59
C GLU A 398 4.40 49.91 -14.10
N ALA A 399 3.36 49.60 -13.30
CA ALA A 399 3.38 49.84 -11.86
C ALA A 399 4.47 49.03 -11.17
N SER A 400 4.67 47.77 -11.59
CA SER A 400 5.71 46.90 -11.06
C SER A 400 7.10 47.38 -11.40
N LEU A 401 7.32 47.90 -12.62
CA LEU A 401 8.59 48.49 -13.02
C LEU A 401 8.94 49.70 -12.15
N ALA A 402 7.99 50.62 -11.95
CA ALA A 402 8.19 51.81 -11.11
C ALA A 402 8.53 51.38 -9.67
N LEU A 403 7.75 50.46 -9.11
CA LEU A 403 7.95 49.92 -7.76
C LEU A 403 9.32 49.27 -7.58
N LEU A 404 9.72 48.38 -8.48
CA LEU A 404 11.03 47.71 -8.38
C LEU A 404 12.20 48.71 -8.46
N LYS A 405 12.09 49.77 -9.27
CA LYS A 405 13.06 50.84 -9.31
C LYS A 405 13.14 51.64 -8.00
N ASP A 406 12.01 51.86 -7.35
CA ASP A 406 11.91 52.58 -6.07
C ASP A 406 12.47 51.78 -4.89
N VAL A 407 12.21 50.47 -4.86
CA VAL A 407 12.64 49.59 -3.74
C VAL A 407 14.11 49.12 -3.90
N LEU A 408 14.65 49.07 -5.09
CA LEU A 408 16.02 48.63 -5.33
C LEU A 408 17.06 49.35 -4.46
N PRO A 409 17.12 50.71 -4.42
CA PRO A 409 18.09 51.43 -3.58
C PRO A 409 17.87 51.22 -2.08
N ILE A 410 16.63 50.98 -1.66
CA ILE A 410 16.28 50.63 -0.26
C ILE A 410 16.92 49.30 0.11
N LEU A 411 16.75 48.31 -0.75
CA LEU A 411 17.32 46.97 -0.55
C LEU A 411 18.85 46.93 -0.69
N GLU A 412 19.43 47.81 -1.53
CA GLU A 412 20.90 47.98 -1.63
C GLU A 412 21.48 48.52 -0.33
N ALA A 413 20.79 49.47 0.32
CA ALA A 413 21.19 50.02 1.61
C ALA A 413 20.96 49.09 2.81
N GLN A 414 20.09 48.09 2.67
CA GLN A 414 19.79 47.12 3.72
C GLN A 414 21.00 46.22 4.00
N GLU A 415 21.46 46.18 5.25
CA GLU A 415 22.58 45.32 5.68
C GLU A 415 22.08 43.97 6.20
N ASP A 416 21.08 43.97 7.06
CA ASP A 416 20.45 42.77 7.60
C ASP A 416 19.38 42.20 6.63
N TYR A 417 19.70 41.07 6.03
CA TYR A 417 18.79 40.35 5.09
C TYR A 417 17.98 39.24 5.77
N SER A 418 17.81 39.31 7.10
CA SER A 418 16.83 38.43 7.76
C SER A 418 15.40 38.77 7.32
N ASN A 419 14.53 37.76 7.32
CA ASN A 419 13.11 37.92 6.94
C ASN A 419 12.45 39.07 7.71
N ASP A 420 12.68 39.16 9.02
CA ASP A 420 12.05 40.17 9.88
C ASP A 420 12.52 41.58 9.55
N ALA A 421 13.84 41.76 9.34
CA ALA A 421 14.40 43.07 8.97
C ALA A 421 13.93 43.53 7.56
N LEU A 422 13.90 42.62 6.60
CA LEU A 422 13.37 42.89 5.26
C LEU A 422 11.88 43.22 5.29
N TYR A 423 11.09 42.49 6.09
CA TYR A 423 9.68 42.73 6.23
C TYR A 423 9.38 44.07 6.91
N GLU A 424 10.13 44.44 7.95
CA GLU A 424 10.02 45.74 8.63
C GLU A 424 10.34 46.91 7.65
N THR A 425 11.43 46.80 6.92
CA THR A 425 11.87 47.81 5.95
C THR A 425 10.84 48.01 4.84
N LEU A 426 10.33 46.92 4.26
CA LEU A 426 9.31 47.01 3.21
C LEU A 426 7.93 47.42 3.74
N SER A 427 7.58 47.07 4.98
CA SER A 427 6.34 47.54 5.64
C SER A 427 6.39 49.05 5.90
N LYS A 428 7.56 49.60 6.28
CA LYS A 428 7.74 51.02 6.42
C LYS A 428 7.54 51.74 5.06
N TYR A 429 8.13 51.21 3.98
CA TYR A 429 7.93 51.73 2.63
C TYR A 429 6.43 51.65 2.21
N VAL A 430 5.74 50.57 2.49
CA VAL A 430 4.27 50.41 2.28
C VAL A 430 3.50 51.54 2.96
N SER A 431 3.82 51.82 4.22
CA SER A 431 3.14 52.84 5.02
C SER A 431 3.45 54.29 4.52
N GLU A 432 4.71 54.59 4.19
CA GLU A 432 5.14 55.91 3.68
C GLU A 432 4.53 56.24 2.32
N LYS A 433 4.29 55.24 1.48
CA LYS A 433 3.67 55.39 0.16
C LYS A 433 2.16 55.20 0.14
N GLU A 434 1.55 54.89 1.29
CA GLU A 434 0.13 54.53 1.42
C GLU A 434 -0.33 53.37 0.51
N TYR A 435 0.59 52.47 0.21
CA TYR A 435 0.34 51.30 -0.63
C TYR A 435 -0.31 50.15 0.19
N LYS A 436 -0.92 49.19 -0.52
CA LYS A 436 -1.28 47.91 0.07
C LYS A 436 -0.06 46.96 0.07
N THR A 437 0.10 46.18 1.13
CA THR A 437 1.21 45.21 1.25
C THR A 437 1.38 44.34 0.01
N GLY A 438 0.26 43.79 -0.51
CA GLY A 438 0.31 42.95 -1.70
C GLY A 438 0.75 43.67 -2.98
N PHE A 439 0.50 44.96 -3.09
CA PHE A 439 0.97 45.79 -4.22
C PHE A 439 2.50 45.87 -4.25
N VAL A 440 3.15 45.91 -3.09
CA VAL A 440 4.60 45.94 -2.96
C VAL A 440 5.22 44.55 -3.04
N MET A 441 4.68 43.63 -2.30
CA MET A 441 5.28 42.28 -2.18
C MET A 441 5.14 41.43 -3.44
N TRP A 442 4.07 41.59 -4.23
CA TRP A 442 3.86 40.80 -5.44
C TRP A 442 4.95 40.99 -6.51
N PRO A 443 5.29 42.21 -6.92
CA PRO A 443 6.37 42.43 -7.90
C PRO A 443 7.72 41.93 -7.40
N ILE A 444 8.04 42.17 -6.13
CA ILE A 444 9.33 41.71 -5.53
C ILE A 444 9.38 40.19 -5.59
N ARG A 445 8.31 39.49 -5.11
CA ARG A 445 8.25 38.05 -5.13
C ARG A 445 8.36 37.48 -6.55
N THR A 446 7.69 38.10 -7.51
CA THR A 446 7.76 37.69 -8.91
C THR A 446 9.20 37.84 -9.44
N ALA A 447 9.87 38.96 -9.15
CA ALA A 447 11.26 39.21 -9.59
C ALA A 447 12.24 38.20 -8.99
N VAL A 448 12.12 37.87 -7.69
CA VAL A 448 13.07 36.99 -7.01
C VAL A 448 12.83 35.50 -7.25
N SER A 449 11.61 35.10 -7.65
CA SER A 449 11.27 33.69 -7.87
C SER A 449 11.01 33.30 -9.31
N GLY A 450 10.53 34.22 -10.16
CA GLY A 450 10.05 33.90 -11.51
C GLY A 450 8.86 32.94 -11.52
N LYS A 451 8.13 32.83 -10.38
CA LYS A 451 6.99 31.92 -10.21
C LYS A 451 5.72 32.67 -9.86
N GLN A 452 4.60 32.21 -10.39
CA GLN A 452 3.29 32.74 -10.05
C GLN A 452 2.86 32.32 -8.63
N MET A 453 3.23 31.09 -8.24
CA MET A 453 3.00 30.54 -6.90
C MET A 453 4.34 30.14 -6.29
N THR A 454 4.54 30.46 -5.03
CA THR A 454 5.75 30.15 -4.26
C THR A 454 5.37 29.55 -2.90
N PRO A 455 6.21 28.73 -2.30
CA PRO A 455 5.96 28.15 -0.98
C PRO A 455 5.99 29.20 0.15
N ALA A 456 6.64 30.36 -0.11
CA ALA A 456 6.87 31.42 0.88
C ALA A 456 6.64 32.81 0.29
N GLY A 457 6.66 33.84 1.14
CA GLY A 457 6.57 35.25 0.79
C GLY A 457 7.89 35.82 0.22
N ALA A 458 7.81 37.07 -0.25
CA ALA A 458 8.97 37.75 -0.87
C ALA A 458 10.17 37.85 0.07
N THR A 459 9.97 38.26 1.32
CA THR A 459 11.03 38.48 2.30
C THR A 459 11.70 37.19 2.77
N GLU A 460 10.93 36.13 2.96
CA GLU A 460 11.44 34.80 3.29
C GLU A 460 12.32 34.24 2.14
N ILE A 461 11.91 34.46 0.89
CA ILE A 461 12.69 34.04 -0.29
C ILE A 461 14.00 34.86 -0.37
N MET A 462 13.93 36.18 -0.15
CA MET A 462 15.11 37.07 -0.18
C MET A 462 16.11 36.69 0.93
N GLU A 463 15.67 36.34 2.12
CA GLU A 463 16.53 35.87 3.20
C GLU A 463 17.36 34.65 2.77
N ILE A 464 16.73 33.66 2.11
CA ILE A 464 17.41 32.44 1.65
C ILE A 464 18.39 32.75 0.49
N LEU A 465 17.98 33.58 -0.47
CA LEU A 465 18.81 33.95 -1.61
C LEU A 465 20.00 34.81 -1.19
N GLY A 466 19.86 35.56 -0.11
CA GLY A 466 20.84 36.54 0.31
C GLY A 466 20.82 37.83 -0.54
N LYS A 467 21.58 38.82 -0.10
CA LYS A 467 21.59 40.19 -0.68
C LYS A 467 21.95 40.17 -2.15
N GLU A 468 23.08 39.57 -2.50
CA GLU A 468 23.65 39.65 -3.85
C GLU A 468 22.71 39.04 -4.91
N GLU A 469 22.25 37.82 -4.67
CA GLU A 469 21.34 37.11 -5.58
C GLU A 469 20.00 37.86 -5.68
N THR A 470 19.45 38.32 -4.57
CA THR A 470 18.20 39.11 -4.53
C THR A 470 18.30 40.36 -5.41
N LEU A 471 19.35 41.16 -5.23
CA LEU A 471 19.53 42.39 -6.00
C LEU A 471 19.75 42.12 -7.49
N MET A 472 20.51 41.07 -7.83
CA MET A 472 20.69 40.62 -9.21
C MET A 472 19.34 40.28 -9.87
N ARG A 473 18.49 39.52 -9.19
CA ARG A 473 17.17 39.11 -9.69
C ARG A 473 16.20 40.29 -9.85
N ILE A 474 16.21 41.22 -8.91
CA ILE A 474 15.40 42.44 -9.01
C ILE A 474 15.85 43.30 -10.20
N ARG A 475 17.16 43.48 -10.42
CA ARG A 475 17.69 44.19 -11.59
C ARG A 475 17.26 43.49 -12.90
N LYS A 476 17.31 42.17 -12.96
CA LYS A 476 16.83 41.40 -14.12
C LYS A 476 15.33 41.61 -14.36
N GLY A 477 14.53 41.65 -13.30
CA GLY A 477 13.08 41.94 -13.38
C GLY A 477 12.82 43.35 -13.96
N ILE A 478 13.61 44.35 -13.52
CA ILE A 478 13.52 45.72 -14.05
C ILE A 478 13.92 45.75 -15.55
N GLU A 479 14.97 45.04 -15.95
CA GLU A 479 15.37 44.91 -17.35
C GLU A 479 14.28 44.30 -18.22
N LEU A 480 13.73 43.16 -17.80
CA LEU A 480 12.65 42.48 -18.53
C LEU A 480 11.42 43.38 -18.73
N LEU A 481 10.99 44.07 -17.67
CA LEU A 481 9.85 45.00 -17.74
C LEU A 481 10.15 46.21 -18.61
N SER A 482 11.39 46.72 -18.61
CA SER A 482 11.80 47.87 -19.43
C SER A 482 11.79 47.52 -20.92
N ASN A 483 12.30 46.33 -21.28
CA ASN A 483 12.32 45.84 -22.66
C ASN A 483 10.91 45.53 -23.20
N GLY A 484 10.04 44.97 -22.36
CA GLY A 484 8.64 44.70 -22.71
C GLY A 484 7.81 45.98 -22.94
N ALA A 485 8.16 47.10 -22.27
CA ALA A 485 7.53 48.40 -22.48
C ALA A 485 7.92 49.10 -23.80
N GLN A 486 9.06 48.68 -24.40
CA GLN A 486 9.54 49.21 -25.69
C GLN A 486 8.96 48.46 -26.89
N SER A 487 8.30 47.34 -26.67
CA SER A 487 7.74 46.45 -27.71
C SER A 487 6.23 46.62 -27.89
N LEU A 488 5.59 47.50 -27.15
CA LEU A 488 4.18 47.95 -27.24
C LEU A 488 4.10 49.39 -27.76
#